data_e5a1b95cb5a2030a817babdcb4f0092e
#
_entry.id   e5a1b95cb5a2030a817babdcb4f0092e
#
_cell.length_a   1.000
_cell.length_b   1.000
_cell.length_c   1.000
_cell.angle_alpha   90.00
_cell.angle_beta   90.00
_cell.angle_gamma   90.00
#
_symmetry.space_group_name_H-M   'P 1'
#
loop_
_entity.id
_entity.type
_entity.pdbx_description
1 polymer ?
#
loop_
_entity_poly.entity_id
_entity_poly.type
_entity_poly.pdbx_seq_one_letter_code
_entity_poly.pdbx_strand_id
1 'polypeptide(L)'
;MATITLPMVPTNEQQELLVQTLAGIRSVLDEQGAELIGGHTMESRSASPLPASLGVQITLAVNGRSSQSPWLKSGLQPGDALLISRPLGTGVLFAGAMTGATKATDLDAALKGMACSQHTLLEQLEPVRGDIHACTDITGFGLLGHLGEMLQNRTGLKILLDGAAIPAYSGALDLFERGISSTLAPSNRAAWRWLDNTVQLRQPPSAALLELLVDPQTCGPLLLACNSKAAAQLTQNGPWLRIGNATTG
;
A
#
# COMPACT_ATOMS: atom_id res chain seq x y z
N MET A 1 -9.00 19.02 -2.81
CA MET A 1 -9.44 19.77 -1.59
C MET A 1 -8.80 19.12 -0.36
N ALA A 2 -8.37 19.91 0.61
CA ALA A 2 -7.75 19.41 1.83
C ALA A 2 -8.51 19.86 3.08
N THR A 3 -8.78 18.94 4.01
CA THR A 3 -9.21 19.27 5.37
C THR A 3 -8.03 19.00 6.30
N ILE A 4 -7.63 20.03 7.05
CA ILE A 4 -6.47 19.97 7.94
C ILE A 4 -6.94 20.27 9.36
N THR A 5 -6.68 19.34 10.28
CA THR A 5 -6.93 19.55 11.70
C THR A 5 -5.58 19.77 12.39
N LEU A 6 -5.41 20.93 13.00
CA LEU A 6 -4.23 21.32 13.73
C LEU A 6 -4.36 20.98 15.22
N PRO A 7 -3.27 20.59 15.89
CA PRO A 7 -3.27 20.41 17.35
C PRO A 7 -3.48 21.74 18.06
N MET A 8 -3.96 21.68 19.31
CA MET A 8 -4.03 22.85 20.20
C MET A 8 -2.63 23.16 20.74
N VAL A 9 -1.91 24.00 20.01
CA VAL A 9 -0.59 24.53 20.37
C VAL A 9 -0.59 26.03 20.18
N PRO A 10 0.44 26.80 20.63
CA PRO A 10 0.51 28.23 20.40
C PRO A 10 0.34 28.62 18.92
N THR A 11 -0.29 29.75 18.66
CA THR A 11 -0.69 30.20 17.31
C THR A 11 0.46 30.23 16.31
N ASN A 12 1.65 30.61 16.75
CA ASN A 12 2.85 30.61 15.90
C ASN A 12 3.25 29.20 15.45
N GLU A 13 3.15 28.21 16.34
CA GLU A 13 3.40 26.79 16.03
C GLU A 13 2.33 26.23 15.09
N GLN A 14 1.05 26.58 15.32
CA GLN A 14 -0.04 26.20 14.41
C GLN A 14 0.19 26.74 13.00
N GLN A 15 0.61 28.02 12.88
CA GLN A 15 0.92 28.62 11.60
C GLN A 15 2.07 27.90 10.89
N GLU A 16 3.13 27.58 11.61
CA GLU A 16 4.26 26.84 11.04
C GLU A 16 3.84 25.43 10.58
N LEU A 17 3.10 24.70 11.40
CA LEU A 17 2.56 23.38 11.04
C LEU A 17 1.69 23.44 9.79
N LEU A 18 0.82 24.45 9.70
CA LEU A 18 -0.03 24.65 8.53
C LEU A 18 0.78 24.94 7.27
N VAL A 19 1.76 25.85 7.36
CA VAL A 19 2.62 26.20 6.22
C VAL A 19 3.41 24.99 5.74
N GLN A 20 4.03 24.22 6.65
CA GLN A 20 4.77 23.01 6.30
C GLN A 20 3.85 21.94 5.68
N THR A 21 2.66 21.76 6.25
CA THR A 21 1.66 20.81 5.72
C THR A 21 1.23 21.18 4.30
N LEU A 22 0.89 22.44 4.07
CA LEU A 22 0.48 22.93 2.74
C LEU A 22 1.64 22.85 1.74
N ALA A 23 2.88 23.13 2.17
CA ALA A 23 4.06 23.01 1.32
C ALA A 23 4.28 21.54 0.90
N GLY A 24 4.14 20.58 1.84
CA GLY A 24 4.22 19.16 1.53
C GLY A 24 3.12 18.67 0.58
N ILE A 25 1.87 19.13 0.77
CA ILE A 25 0.77 18.83 -0.16
C ILE A 25 1.08 19.39 -1.55
N ARG A 26 1.51 20.65 -1.63
CA ARG A 26 1.81 21.32 -2.90
C ARG A 26 2.95 20.63 -3.65
N SER A 27 4.02 20.24 -2.98
CA SER A 27 5.16 19.59 -3.63
C SER A 27 4.75 18.36 -4.44
N VAL A 28 3.81 17.57 -3.92
CA VAL A 28 3.30 16.38 -4.62
C VAL A 28 2.30 16.75 -5.72
N LEU A 29 1.42 17.74 -5.46
CA LEU A 29 0.42 18.17 -6.44
C LEU A 29 1.08 18.82 -7.66
N ASP A 30 2.07 19.67 -7.46
CA ASP A 30 2.79 20.37 -8.52
C ASP A 30 3.48 19.39 -9.49
N GLU A 31 4.08 18.31 -8.97
CA GLU A 31 4.65 17.22 -9.78
C GLU A 31 3.61 16.50 -10.64
N GLN A 32 2.36 16.47 -10.18
CA GLN A 32 1.25 15.79 -10.87
C GLN A 32 0.43 16.74 -11.74
N GLY A 33 0.79 18.01 -11.84
CA GLY A 33 -0.01 19.02 -12.53
C GLY A 33 -1.40 19.20 -11.92
N ALA A 34 -1.55 18.93 -10.62
CA ALA A 34 -2.81 19.03 -9.90
C ALA A 34 -2.85 20.28 -9.02
N GLU A 35 -4.03 20.87 -8.85
CA GLU A 35 -4.22 22.09 -8.07
C GLU A 35 -4.98 21.85 -6.77
N LEU A 36 -4.56 22.52 -5.70
CA LEU A 36 -5.32 22.60 -4.46
C LEU A 36 -6.37 23.72 -4.57
N ILE A 37 -7.59 23.34 -4.94
CA ILE A 37 -8.69 24.28 -5.23
C ILE A 37 -9.47 24.75 -4.00
N GLY A 38 -9.12 24.25 -2.79
CA GLY A 38 -9.79 24.67 -1.55
C GLY A 38 -9.71 23.62 -0.47
N GLY A 39 -10.38 23.91 0.63
CA GLY A 39 -10.42 23.03 1.79
C GLY A 39 -10.93 23.72 3.04
N HIS A 40 -10.63 23.11 4.19
CA HIS A 40 -11.00 23.62 5.50
C HIS A 40 -9.88 23.37 6.50
N THR A 41 -9.63 24.36 7.36
CA THR A 41 -8.68 24.23 8.48
C THR A 41 -9.44 24.35 9.78
N MET A 42 -9.22 23.44 10.69
CA MET A 42 -9.84 23.44 12.01
C MET A 42 -8.83 23.14 13.11
N GLU A 43 -9.14 23.50 14.32
CA GLU A 43 -8.38 23.16 15.51
C GLU A 43 -8.97 21.92 16.17
N SER A 44 -8.11 20.99 16.59
CA SER A 44 -8.54 19.82 17.36
C SER A 44 -8.96 20.28 18.76
N ARG A 45 -10.23 20.06 19.11
CA ARG A 45 -10.71 20.27 20.48
C ARG A 45 -10.72 18.91 21.18
N SER A 46 -9.69 18.62 21.96
CA SER A 46 -9.70 17.42 22.80
C SER A 46 -10.63 17.67 24.00
N ALA A 47 -11.67 16.88 24.13
CA ALA A 47 -12.48 16.81 25.34
C ALA A 47 -11.82 15.98 26.45
N SER A 48 -10.66 15.38 26.21
CA SER A 48 -9.94 14.52 27.15
C SER A 48 -8.84 15.32 27.84
N PRO A 49 -8.71 15.20 29.18
CA PRO A 49 -7.61 15.78 29.93
C PRO A 49 -6.24 15.09 29.67
N LEU A 50 -6.18 14.05 28.88
CA LEU A 50 -4.94 13.46 28.44
C LEU A 50 -4.25 14.37 27.44
N PRO A 51 -2.92 14.57 27.55
CA PRO A 51 -2.16 15.27 26.53
C PRO A 51 -2.07 14.39 25.28
N ALA A 52 -3.19 14.23 24.61
CA ALA A 52 -3.17 13.69 23.28
C ALA A 52 -2.62 14.81 22.39
N SER A 53 -1.31 14.89 22.24
CA SER A 53 -0.72 15.56 21.12
C SER A 53 -1.11 14.76 19.88
N LEU A 54 -2.35 14.90 19.48
CA LEU A 54 -2.77 14.49 18.16
C LEU A 54 -1.97 15.38 17.23
N GLY A 55 -1.08 14.78 16.45
CA GLY A 55 -0.37 15.50 15.40
C GLY A 55 -1.34 16.13 14.42
N VAL A 56 -0.83 16.75 13.38
CA VAL A 56 -1.65 17.25 12.27
C VAL A 56 -2.41 16.08 11.63
N GLN A 57 -3.73 16.24 11.47
CA GLN A 57 -4.56 15.30 10.72
C GLN A 57 -4.91 15.91 9.36
N ILE A 58 -4.76 15.14 8.31
CA ILE A 58 -4.98 15.61 6.95
C ILE A 58 -5.92 14.62 6.24
N THR A 59 -6.94 15.18 5.61
CA THR A 59 -7.81 14.42 4.69
C THR A 59 -7.79 15.12 3.34
N LEU A 60 -7.49 14.37 2.29
CA LEU A 60 -7.48 14.87 0.92
C LEU A 60 -8.63 14.23 0.12
N ALA A 61 -9.43 15.06 -0.53
CA ALA A 61 -10.37 14.63 -1.56
C ALA A 61 -9.78 15.01 -2.93
N VAL A 62 -9.46 13.99 -3.72
CA VAL A 62 -8.88 14.15 -5.05
C VAL A 62 -9.94 13.82 -6.10
N ASN A 63 -10.12 14.72 -7.08
CA ASN A 63 -11.01 14.52 -8.19
C ASN A 63 -10.23 14.75 -9.49
N GLY A 64 -10.48 13.92 -10.49
CA GLY A 64 -9.83 14.01 -11.78
C GLY A 64 -10.69 13.43 -12.90
N ARG A 65 -10.25 13.64 -14.13
CA ARG A 65 -10.85 13.02 -15.32
C ARG A 65 -9.79 12.18 -15.99
N SER A 66 -10.13 10.94 -16.30
CA SER A 66 -9.28 10.09 -17.12
C SER A 66 -9.70 10.19 -18.60
N SER A 67 -8.73 10.27 -19.49
CA SER A 67 -8.94 10.18 -20.93
C SER A 67 -9.08 8.74 -21.42
N GLN A 68 -8.73 7.77 -20.57
CA GLN A 68 -8.74 6.33 -20.88
C GLN A 68 -9.57 5.57 -19.84
N SER A 69 -10.02 4.36 -20.21
CA SER A 69 -10.69 3.47 -19.27
C SER A 69 -9.76 3.10 -18.12
N PRO A 70 -10.23 3.18 -16.87
CA PRO A 70 -9.42 2.80 -15.72
C PRO A 70 -9.13 1.30 -15.73
N TRP A 71 -7.97 0.90 -15.20
CA TRP A 71 -7.77 -0.49 -14.84
C TRP A 71 -8.68 -0.84 -13.65
N LEU A 72 -9.26 -2.01 -13.69
CA LEU A 72 -10.18 -2.48 -12.65
C LEU A 72 -9.45 -3.42 -11.69
N LYS A 73 -9.95 -3.55 -10.46
CA LYS A 73 -9.50 -4.57 -9.50
C LYS A 73 -9.82 -5.98 -9.99
N SER A 74 -10.90 -6.15 -10.75
CA SER A 74 -11.34 -7.42 -11.32
C SER A 74 -10.86 -7.55 -12.76
N GLY A 75 -10.67 -8.78 -13.21
CA GLY A 75 -10.24 -9.04 -14.58
C GLY A 75 -9.14 -10.09 -14.68
N LEU A 76 -8.66 -10.58 -13.53
CA LEU A 76 -7.66 -11.65 -13.44
C LEU A 76 -7.98 -12.80 -14.39
N GLN A 77 -6.99 -13.26 -15.15
CA GLN A 77 -7.10 -14.34 -16.14
C GLN A 77 -6.15 -15.49 -15.82
N PRO A 78 -6.48 -16.73 -16.25
CA PRO A 78 -5.53 -17.83 -16.17
C PRO A 78 -4.26 -17.52 -16.94
N GLY A 79 -3.11 -17.79 -16.35
CA GLY A 79 -1.81 -17.50 -16.94
C GLY A 79 -1.24 -16.11 -16.61
N ASP A 80 -2.02 -15.22 -15.98
CA ASP A 80 -1.51 -13.93 -15.55
C ASP A 80 -0.37 -14.07 -14.55
N ALA A 81 0.65 -13.25 -14.73
CA ALA A 81 1.66 -13.00 -13.72
C ALA A 81 1.14 -11.94 -12.75
N LEU A 82 1.47 -12.11 -11.47
CA LEU A 82 1.20 -11.14 -10.41
C LEU A 82 2.48 -10.38 -10.09
N LEU A 83 2.42 -9.05 -10.20
CA LEU A 83 3.55 -8.16 -9.96
C LEU A 83 3.20 -7.16 -8.86
N ILE A 84 4.21 -6.79 -8.05
CA ILE A 84 4.11 -5.66 -7.13
C ILE A 84 5.26 -4.66 -7.36
N SER A 85 5.00 -3.39 -7.03
CA SER A 85 5.91 -2.27 -7.35
C SER A 85 6.90 -1.91 -6.24
N ARG A 86 6.67 -2.34 -5.00
CA ARG A 86 7.52 -2.03 -3.83
C ARG A 86 7.33 -3.05 -2.71
N PRO A 87 8.20 -3.05 -1.66
CA PRO A 87 8.09 -3.95 -0.53
C PRO A 87 6.83 -3.74 0.32
N LEU A 88 6.46 -4.78 1.08
CA LEU A 88 5.43 -4.79 2.12
C LEU A 88 6.05 -4.62 3.52
N GLY A 89 5.20 -4.37 4.54
CA GLY A 89 5.61 -4.33 5.94
C GLY A 89 5.53 -2.96 6.59
N THR A 90 4.90 -1.96 5.94
CA THR A 90 4.76 -0.62 6.54
C THR A 90 3.93 -0.64 7.81
N GLY A 91 2.89 -1.49 7.90
CA GLY A 91 2.04 -1.58 9.07
C GLY A 91 2.79 -2.04 10.32
N VAL A 92 3.55 -3.12 10.22
CA VAL A 92 4.34 -3.64 11.36
C VAL A 92 5.48 -2.70 11.74
N LEU A 93 6.11 -2.02 10.77
CA LEU A 93 7.16 -1.03 11.06
C LEU A 93 6.62 0.14 11.87
N PHE A 94 5.44 0.65 11.55
CA PHE A 94 4.78 1.68 12.35
C PHE A 94 4.35 1.16 13.72
N ALA A 95 3.78 -0.04 13.79
CA ALA A 95 3.42 -0.66 15.08
C ALA A 95 4.64 -0.82 16.00
N GLY A 96 5.75 -1.29 15.44
CA GLY A 96 7.02 -1.39 16.16
C GLY A 96 7.60 -0.02 16.55
N ALA A 97 7.45 1.01 15.70
CA ALA A 97 7.90 2.36 16.01
C ALA A 97 7.14 2.95 17.21
N MET A 98 5.82 2.73 17.28
CA MET A 98 4.98 3.18 18.42
C MET A 98 5.41 2.57 19.76
N THR A 99 6.08 1.42 19.75
CA THR A 99 6.59 0.73 20.95
C THR A 99 8.11 0.83 21.12
N GLY A 100 8.79 1.57 20.24
CA GLY A 100 10.24 1.69 20.24
C GLY A 100 10.99 0.44 19.77
N ALA A 101 10.29 -0.52 19.14
CA ALA A 101 10.87 -1.78 18.70
C ALA A 101 11.49 -1.73 17.27
N THR A 102 11.04 -0.79 16.44
CA THR A 102 11.56 -0.59 15.09
C THR A 102 12.85 0.22 15.12
N LYS A 103 13.86 -0.23 14.39
CA LYS A 103 15.09 0.56 14.22
C LYS A 103 14.79 1.83 13.39
N ALA A 104 15.37 2.95 13.79
CA ALA A 104 15.17 4.22 13.09
C ALA A 104 15.53 4.15 11.59
N THR A 105 16.59 3.42 11.24
CA THR A 105 17.01 3.21 9.85
C THR A 105 15.98 2.48 9.01
N ASP A 106 15.30 1.47 9.58
CA ASP A 106 14.29 0.69 8.88
C ASP A 106 13.01 1.51 8.67
N LEU A 107 12.61 2.28 9.69
CA LEU A 107 11.50 3.22 9.58
C LEU A 107 11.77 4.33 8.54
N ASP A 108 12.98 4.90 8.57
CA ASP A 108 13.38 5.94 7.61
C ASP A 108 13.37 5.44 6.16
N ALA A 109 13.85 4.21 5.93
CA ALA A 109 13.79 3.57 4.61
C ALA A 109 12.35 3.38 4.13
N ALA A 110 11.44 2.94 5.01
CA ALA A 110 10.02 2.80 4.69
C ALA A 110 9.37 4.16 4.39
N LEU A 111 9.62 5.19 5.20
CA LEU A 111 9.12 6.56 4.99
C LEU A 111 9.60 7.15 3.66
N LYS A 112 10.86 6.95 3.30
CA LYS A 112 11.40 7.35 1.98
C LYS A 112 10.69 6.63 0.84
N GLY A 113 10.47 5.32 0.97
CA GLY A 113 9.72 4.53 -0.01
C GLY A 113 8.27 5.02 -0.16
N MET A 114 7.61 5.37 0.95
CA MET A 114 6.24 5.89 0.95
C MET A 114 6.15 7.30 0.33
N ALA A 115 7.17 8.14 0.53
CA ALA A 115 7.23 9.49 -0.05
C ALA A 115 7.46 9.48 -1.58
N CYS A 116 7.99 8.39 -2.14
CA CYS A 116 8.13 8.26 -3.58
C CYS A 116 6.77 8.09 -4.25
N SER A 117 6.42 9.02 -5.15
CA SER A 117 5.23 8.90 -6.00
C SER A 117 5.32 7.67 -6.90
N GLN A 118 4.21 6.96 -7.09
CA GLN A 118 4.11 5.87 -8.04
C GLN A 118 3.65 6.33 -9.44
N HIS A 119 3.55 7.63 -9.67
CA HIS A 119 3.09 8.19 -10.94
C HIS A 119 3.96 7.74 -12.12
N THR A 120 5.28 7.78 -11.99
CA THR A 120 6.20 7.34 -13.04
C THR A 120 6.04 5.85 -13.40
N LEU A 121 5.53 5.04 -12.47
CA LEU A 121 5.22 3.64 -12.75
C LEU A 121 4.02 3.51 -13.69
N LEU A 122 3.05 4.41 -13.60
CA LEU A 122 1.89 4.42 -14.50
C LEU A 122 2.31 4.66 -15.95
N GLU A 123 3.32 5.50 -16.18
CA GLU A 123 3.90 5.72 -17.50
C GLU A 123 4.52 4.45 -18.08
N GLN A 124 5.13 3.61 -17.24
CA GLN A 124 5.68 2.31 -17.66
C GLN A 124 4.59 1.30 -18.04
N LEU A 125 3.37 1.47 -17.53
CA LEU A 125 2.24 0.61 -17.83
C LEU A 125 1.55 0.94 -19.16
N GLU A 126 1.68 2.17 -19.64
CA GLU A 126 1.00 2.60 -20.88
C GLU A 126 1.36 1.74 -22.11
N PRO A 127 2.63 1.39 -22.38
CA PRO A 127 2.97 0.54 -23.53
C PRO A 127 2.38 -0.86 -23.46
N VAL A 128 2.02 -1.34 -22.27
CA VAL A 128 1.46 -2.69 -22.04
C VAL A 128 0.02 -2.65 -21.51
N ARG A 129 -0.64 -1.51 -21.66
CA ARG A 129 -1.97 -1.25 -21.08
C ARG A 129 -3.00 -2.35 -21.42
N GLY A 130 -3.03 -2.81 -22.65
CA GLY A 130 -3.95 -3.84 -23.13
C GLY A 130 -3.66 -5.25 -22.59
N ASP A 131 -2.46 -5.46 -22.04
CA ASP A 131 -2.00 -6.71 -21.48
C ASP A 131 -2.16 -6.77 -19.94
N ILE A 132 -2.65 -5.67 -19.33
CA ILE A 132 -2.96 -5.56 -17.89
C ILE A 132 -4.44 -5.90 -17.71
N HIS A 133 -4.72 -6.96 -16.98
CA HIS A 133 -6.07 -7.46 -16.79
C HIS A 133 -6.69 -7.02 -15.47
N ALA A 134 -5.89 -6.79 -14.42
CA ALA A 134 -6.34 -6.21 -13.16
C ALA A 134 -5.24 -5.37 -12.51
N CYS A 135 -5.65 -4.31 -11.81
CA CYS A 135 -4.76 -3.42 -11.08
C CYS A 135 -5.44 -2.88 -9.82
N THR A 136 -4.71 -2.84 -8.73
CA THR A 136 -5.09 -2.14 -7.49
C THR A 136 -3.83 -1.70 -6.74
N ASP A 137 -3.97 -0.85 -5.75
CA ASP A 137 -2.97 -0.63 -4.72
C ASP A 137 -3.22 -1.54 -3.51
N ILE A 138 -2.16 -1.89 -2.79
CA ILE A 138 -2.27 -2.64 -1.54
C ILE A 138 -2.29 -1.65 -0.39
N THR A 139 -3.39 -1.65 0.37
CA THR A 139 -3.61 -0.76 1.50
C THR A 139 -4.02 -1.52 2.77
N GLY A 140 -5.02 -1.05 3.48
CA GLY A 140 -5.41 -1.53 4.81
C GLY A 140 -5.75 -3.02 4.93
N PHE A 141 -6.14 -3.69 3.84
CA PHE A 141 -6.49 -5.12 3.86
C PHE A 141 -5.30 -6.07 3.62
N GLY A 142 -4.10 -5.52 3.37
CA GLY A 142 -2.92 -6.31 3.06
C GLY A 142 -2.97 -7.00 1.70
N LEU A 143 -1.88 -7.66 1.32
CA LEU A 143 -1.78 -8.33 0.02
C LEU A 143 -2.89 -9.38 -0.17
N LEU A 144 -3.10 -10.22 0.83
CA LEU A 144 -4.04 -11.34 0.71
C LEU A 144 -5.50 -10.87 0.61
N GLY A 145 -5.86 -9.79 1.30
CA GLY A 145 -7.18 -9.17 1.17
C GLY A 145 -7.44 -8.65 -0.25
N HIS A 146 -6.47 -7.94 -0.84
CA HIS A 146 -6.58 -7.41 -2.19
C HIS A 146 -6.54 -8.50 -3.27
N LEU A 147 -5.79 -9.58 -3.07
CA LEU A 147 -5.88 -10.77 -3.94
C LEU A 147 -7.27 -11.41 -3.87
N GLY A 148 -7.87 -11.45 -2.68
CA GLY A 148 -9.27 -11.90 -2.51
C GLY A 148 -10.27 -11.04 -3.30
N GLU A 149 -10.06 -9.72 -3.34
CA GLU A 149 -10.87 -8.81 -4.17
C GLU A 149 -10.68 -9.09 -5.68
N MET A 150 -9.45 -9.34 -6.14
CA MET A 150 -9.17 -9.69 -7.55
C MET A 150 -9.80 -11.02 -7.97
N LEU A 151 -9.93 -11.97 -7.05
CA LEU A 151 -10.55 -13.28 -7.25
C LEU A 151 -12.08 -13.26 -7.15
N GLN A 152 -12.65 -12.16 -6.65
CA GLN A 152 -14.10 -12.07 -6.46
C GLN A 152 -14.86 -12.35 -7.76
N ASN A 153 -15.84 -13.24 -7.69
CA ASN A 153 -16.64 -13.70 -8.83
C ASN A 153 -15.86 -14.48 -9.91
N ARG A 154 -14.66 -15.00 -9.60
CA ARG A 154 -13.84 -15.81 -10.50
C ARG A 154 -13.79 -17.26 -10.03
N THR A 155 -14.81 -18.05 -10.38
CA THR A 155 -14.83 -19.49 -10.12
C THR A 155 -13.78 -20.22 -10.96
N GLY A 156 -13.06 -21.15 -10.36
CA GLY A 156 -12.07 -21.97 -11.07
C GLY A 156 -10.71 -21.29 -11.29
N LEU A 157 -10.48 -20.08 -10.74
CA LEU A 157 -9.15 -19.50 -10.70
C LEU A 157 -8.47 -19.75 -9.35
N LYS A 158 -7.18 -20.00 -9.42
CA LYS A 158 -6.27 -20.08 -8.28
C LYS A 158 -5.09 -19.15 -8.47
N ILE A 159 -4.51 -18.73 -7.37
CA ILE A 159 -3.26 -17.97 -7.35
C ILE A 159 -2.18 -18.85 -6.74
N LEU A 160 -1.04 -18.94 -7.42
CA LEU A 160 0.15 -19.57 -6.88
C LEU A 160 1.17 -18.46 -6.57
N LEU A 161 1.38 -18.18 -5.29
CA LEU A 161 2.35 -17.19 -4.81
C LEU A 161 3.72 -17.85 -4.58
N ASP A 162 4.76 -17.12 -4.91
CA ASP A 162 6.12 -17.41 -4.50
C ASP A 162 6.44 -16.57 -3.26
N GLY A 163 6.33 -17.17 -2.07
CA GLY A 163 6.55 -16.47 -0.81
C GLY A 163 7.96 -15.88 -0.69
N ALA A 164 8.96 -16.51 -1.28
CA ALA A 164 10.35 -16.02 -1.27
C ALA A 164 10.55 -14.79 -2.18
N ALA A 165 9.68 -14.61 -3.17
CA ALA A 165 9.74 -13.48 -4.09
C ALA A 165 8.97 -12.24 -3.56
N ILE A 166 8.20 -12.36 -2.48
CA ILE A 166 7.47 -11.23 -1.89
C ILE A 166 8.46 -10.37 -1.11
N PRO A 167 8.77 -9.14 -1.55
CA PRO A 167 9.72 -8.29 -0.87
C PRO A 167 9.12 -7.71 0.40
N ALA A 168 9.90 -7.66 1.46
CA ALA A 168 9.57 -6.98 2.71
C ALA A 168 10.55 -5.83 2.98
N TYR A 169 10.08 -4.75 3.58
CA TYR A 169 10.97 -3.74 4.11
C TYR A 169 11.90 -4.33 5.18
N SER A 170 13.12 -3.80 5.26
CA SER A 170 14.08 -4.20 6.30
C SER A 170 13.46 -4.12 7.69
N GLY A 171 13.70 -5.13 8.50
CA GLY A 171 13.17 -5.23 9.86
C GLY A 171 11.73 -5.73 9.98
N ALA A 172 10.93 -5.74 8.90
CA ALA A 172 9.51 -6.12 8.98
C ALA A 172 9.33 -7.58 9.42
N LEU A 173 10.05 -8.52 8.81
CA LEU A 173 9.97 -9.94 9.16
C LEU A 173 10.47 -10.21 10.59
N ASP A 174 11.57 -9.56 11.01
CA ASP A 174 12.09 -9.65 12.38
C ASP A 174 11.06 -9.18 13.44
N LEU A 175 10.32 -8.10 13.14
CA LEU A 175 9.26 -7.63 14.03
C LEU A 175 8.12 -8.66 14.16
N PHE A 176 7.71 -9.29 13.07
CA PHE A 176 6.72 -10.37 13.10
C PHE A 176 7.22 -11.58 13.90
N GLU A 177 8.49 -12.00 13.74
CA GLU A 177 9.09 -13.08 14.53
C GLU A 177 9.10 -12.77 16.02
N ARG A 178 9.21 -11.50 16.38
CA ARG A 178 9.11 -11.01 17.76
C ARG A 178 7.68 -10.82 18.25
N GLY A 179 6.67 -11.21 17.45
CA GLY A 179 5.25 -11.13 17.81
C GLY A 179 4.63 -9.73 17.71
N ILE A 180 5.31 -8.79 17.07
CA ILE A 180 4.77 -7.45 16.83
C ILE A 180 3.88 -7.49 15.58
N SER A 181 2.71 -6.89 15.66
CA SER A 181 1.79 -6.75 14.53
C SER A 181 1.02 -5.43 14.62
N SER A 182 0.49 -4.96 13.50
CA SER A 182 -0.33 -3.76 13.50
C SER A 182 -1.70 -4.01 14.14
N THR A 183 -2.38 -2.94 14.52
CA THR A 183 -3.72 -3.02 15.16
C THR A 183 -4.79 -3.61 14.25
N LEU A 184 -4.65 -3.52 12.91
CA LEU A 184 -5.58 -4.09 11.96
C LEU A 184 -5.25 -5.54 11.57
N ALA A 185 -4.03 -6.03 11.82
CA ALA A 185 -3.62 -7.38 11.45
C ALA A 185 -4.56 -8.48 11.99
N PRO A 186 -5.05 -8.44 13.26
CA PRO A 186 -6.00 -9.44 13.75
C PRO A 186 -7.28 -9.55 12.90
N SER A 187 -7.83 -8.43 12.47
CA SER A 187 -9.01 -8.40 11.59
C SER A 187 -8.68 -8.94 10.20
N ASN A 188 -7.51 -8.58 9.68
CA ASN A 188 -7.08 -8.98 8.35
C ASN A 188 -6.74 -10.47 8.26
N ARG A 189 -6.42 -11.15 9.37
CA ARG A 189 -6.22 -12.61 9.40
C ARG A 189 -7.44 -13.39 8.92
N ALA A 190 -8.63 -12.78 8.89
CA ALA A 190 -9.79 -13.38 8.23
C ALA A 190 -9.54 -13.69 6.74
N ALA A 191 -8.58 -12.99 6.10
CA ALA A 191 -8.17 -13.25 4.72
C ALA A 191 -7.39 -14.57 4.55
N TRP A 192 -6.85 -15.17 5.63
CA TRP A 192 -6.22 -16.51 5.57
C TRP A 192 -7.15 -17.60 5.05
N ARG A 193 -8.49 -17.36 5.10
CA ARG A 193 -9.48 -18.25 4.45
C ARG A 193 -9.23 -18.49 2.95
N TRP A 194 -8.49 -17.58 2.29
CA TRP A 194 -8.14 -17.74 0.89
C TRP A 194 -6.96 -18.69 0.68
N LEU A 195 -6.14 -18.94 1.72
CA LEU A 195 -5.02 -19.86 1.65
C LEU A 195 -5.54 -21.30 1.47
N ASP A 196 -4.75 -22.12 0.80
CA ASP A 196 -4.99 -23.55 0.49
C ASP A 196 -6.12 -23.83 -0.49
N ASN A 197 -7.20 -23.03 -0.49
CA ASN A 197 -8.31 -23.22 -1.41
C ASN A 197 -8.13 -22.47 -2.74
N THR A 198 -7.82 -21.17 -2.66
CA THR A 198 -7.78 -20.28 -3.82
C THR A 198 -6.41 -19.64 -4.01
N VAL A 199 -5.70 -19.36 -2.93
CA VAL A 199 -4.32 -18.88 -2.93
C VAL A 199 -3.43 -19.95 -2.34
N GLN A 200 -2.44 -20.40 -3.10
CA GLN A 200 -1.46 -21.40 -2.69
C GLN A 200 -0.07 -20.77 -2.65
N LEU A 201 0.74 -21.19 -1.71
CA LEU A 201 2.14 -20.84 -1.63
C LEU A 201 2.99 -21.99 -2.18
N ARG A 202 4.00 -21.66 -3.00
CA ARG A 202 4.92 -22.66 -3.57
C ARG A 202 5.65 -23.48 -2.52
N GLN A 203 5.90 -22.86 -1.37
CA GLN A 203 6.56 -23.48 -0.23
C GLN A 203 5.78 -23.20 1.04
N PRO A 204 5.85 -24.06 2.06
CA PRO A 204 5.23 -23.78 3.35
C PRO A 204 5.69 -22.43 3.90
N PRO A 205 4.77 -21.52 4.27
CA PRO A 205 5.12 -20.20 4.76
C PRO A 205 5.65 -20.26 6.20
N SER A 206 6.58 -19.34 6.52
CA SER A 206 6.87 -19.03 7.91
C SER A 206 5.70 -18.26 8.55
N ALA A 207 5.62 -18.26 9.89
CA ALA A 207 4.64 -17.44 10.61
C ALA A 207 4.79 -15.94 10.25
N ALA A 208 6.03 -15.45 10.12
CA ALA A 208 6.30 -14.06 9.73
C ALA A 208 5.80 -13.74 8.32
N LEU A 209 5.92 -14.67 7.37
CA LEU A 209 5.39 -14.49 6.02
C LEU A 209 3.85 -14.43 6.04
N LEU A 210 3.19 -15.29 6.81
CA LEU A 210 1.73 -15.27 6.95
C LEU A 210 1.23 -13.92 7.49
N GLU A 211 1.93 -13.36 8.47
CA GLU A 211 1.62 -12.01 9.00
C GLU A 211 1.88 -10.93 7.94
N LEU A 212 2.96 -11.01 7.17
CA LEU A 212 3.27 -10.06 6.09
C LEU A 212 2.17 -10.02 5.03
N LEU A 213 1.57 -11.16 4.69
CA LEU A 213 0.48 -11.24 3.69
C LEU A 213 -0.77 -10.47 4.10
N VAL A 214 -1.00 -10.28 5.38
CA VAL A 214 -2.18 -9.60 5.94
C VAL A 214 -1.84 -8.27 6.61
N ASP A 215 -0.56 -7.88 6.62
CA ASP A 215 -0.13 -6.60 7.18
C ASP A 215 -0.76 -5.44 6.42
N PRO A 216 -1.46 -4.52 7.09
CA PRO A 216 -2.01 -3.34 6.44
C PRO A 216 -0.88 -2.45 5.92
N GLN A 217 -1.04 -1.92 4.71
CA GLN A 217 -0.04 -1.05 4.10
C GLN A 217 -0.51 0.40 4.08
N THR A 218 0.41 1.30 4.39
CA THR A 218 0.28 2.74 4.12
C THR A 218 1.15 3.07 2.93
N CYS A 219 0.59 3.72 1.90
CA CYS A 219 1.28 3.97 0.63
C CYS A 219 1.90 2.68 0.06
N GLY A 220 1.17 1.58 0.10
CA GLY A 220 1.66 0.27 -0.32
C GLY A 220 1.93 0.17 -1.83
N PRO A 221 2.37 -0.99 -2.29
CA PRO A 221 2.66 -1.21 -3.71
C PRO A 221 1.40 -1.19 -4.58
N LEU A 222 1.58 -0.91 -5.86
CA LEU A 222 0.63 -1.33 -6.88
C LEU A 222 0.73 -2.86 -7.03
N LEU A 223 -0.42 -3.50 -7.19
CA LEU A 223 -0.57 -4.93 -7.49
C LEU A 223 -1.18 -5.07 -8.88
N LEU A 224 -0.47 -5.72 -9.78
CA LEU A 224 -0.89 -5.95 -11.16
C LEU A 224 -1.10 -7.43 -11.43
N ALA A 225 -2.10 -7.72 -12.28
CA ALA A 225 -2.21 -8.97 -13.00
C ALA A 225 -2.10 -8.68 -14.50
N CYS A 226 -1.15 -9.31 -15.17
CA CYS A 226 -0.90 -9.10 -16.58
C CYS A 226 -0.38 -10.38 -17.26
N ASN A 227 -0.44 -10.42 -18.59
CA ASN A 227 0.12 -11.56 -19.30
C ASN A 227 1.64 -11.68 -19.13
N SER A 228 2.18 -12.85 -19.47
CA SER A 228 3.62 -13.15 -19.25
C SER A 228 4.56 -12.25 -20.05
N LYS A 229 4.12 -11.74 -21.22
CA LYS A 229 4.94 -10.84 -22.05
C LYS A 229 5.09 -9.48 -21.38
N ALA A 230 3.99 -8.88 -20.93
CA ALA A 230 4.00 -7.62 -20.19
C ALA A 230 4.78 -7.77 -18.89
N ALA A 231 4.61 -8.88 -18.16
CA ALA A 231 5.35 -9.15 -16.95
C ALA A 231 6.87 -9.16 -17.18
N ALA A 232 7.34 -9.84 -18.23
CA ALA A 232 8.76 -9.87 -18.58
C ALA A 232 9.30 -8.46 -18.89
N GLN A 233 8.56 -7.67 -19.67
CA GLN A 233 8.94 -6.31 -19.99
C GLN A 233 9.01 -5.40 -18.74
N LEU A 234 8.02 -5.47 -17.87
CA LEU A 234 7.94 -4.63 -16.67
C LEU A 234 9.03 -4.99 -15.64
N THR A 235 9.32 -6.29 -15.46
CA THR A 235 10.36 -6.72 -14.51
C THR A 235 11.78 -6.45 -15.00
N GLN A 236 12.00 -6.32 -16.30
CA GLN A 236 13.29 -5.94 -16.88
C GLN A 236 13.56 -4.44 -16.82
N ASN A 237 12.52 -3.61 -16.95
CA ASN A 237 12.66 -2.16 -17.17
C ASN A 237 12.18 -1.31 -16.00
N GLY A 238 11.78 -1.90 -14.88
CA GLY A 238 11.24 -1.17 -13.74
C GLY A 238 11.43 -1.91 -12.41
N PRO A 239 10.89 -1.35 -11.34
CA PRO A 239 11.00 -1.92 -9.99
C PRO A 239 10.02 -3.07 -9.75
N TRP A 240 9.32 -3.51 -10.79
CA TRP A 240 8.30 -4.54 -10.68
C TRP A 240 8.87 -5.90 -10.32
N LEU A 241 8.31 -6.52 -9.31
CA LEU A 241 8.70 -7.85 -8.84
C LEU A 241 7.55 -8.83 -9.04
N ARG A 242 7.85 -9.95 -9.69
CA ARG A 242 6.88 -11.02 -9.89
C ARG A 242 6.78 -11.85 -8.61
N ILE A 243 5.59 -11.87 -8.01
CA ILE A 243 5.30 -12.58 -6.76
C ILE A 243 4.47 -13.85 -6.95
N GLY A 244 4.01 -14.13 -8.16
CA GLY A 244 3.19 -15.31 -8.42
C GLY A 244 2.52 -15.29 -9.78
N ASN A 245 1.54 -16.17 -9.91
CA ASN A 245 0.73 -16.27 -11.13
C ASN A 245 -0.67 -16.82 -10.83
N ALA A 246 -1.62 -16.49 -11.72
CA ALA A 246 -2.95 -17.08 -11.73
C ALA A 246 -2.96 -18.37 -12.55
N THR A 247 -3.68 -19.38 -12.09
CA THR A 247 -3.83 -20.69 -12.75
C THR A 247 -5.29 -21.10 -12.80
N THR A 248 -5.64 -22.02 -13.69
CA THR A 248 -6.90 -22.76 -13.59
C THR A 248 -6.84 -23.71 -12.39
N GLY A 249 -7.93 -23.77 -11.62
CA GLY A 249 -8.06 -24.67 -10.48
C GLY A 249 -8.39 -26.10 -10.87
#